data_0e6a2aac16b0f1282b1f461e70fed366
#
_entry.id   0e6a2aac16b0f1282b1f461e70fed366
#
_cell.length_a   1.000
_cell.length_b   1.000
_cell.length_c   1.000
_cell.angle_alpha   90.00
_cell.angle_beta   90.00
_cell.angle_gamma   90.00
#
_symmetry.space_group_name_H-M   'P 1'
#
loop_
_entity.id
_entity.type
_entity.pdbx_description
1 polymer ?
#
loop_
_entity_poly.entity_id
_entity_poly.type
_entity_poly.pdbx_seq_one_letter_code
_entity_poly.pdbx_strand_id
1 'polypeptide(L)'
;ESLESFFIRVANKNGYNDVHWFLVAVKRYLLDIDPRKFQTFPTDICCINPYSSKKHSISRTHALHHLSQLTFNEPVDLLGIALNRNQMQFSPSTTALIRGAEVIPRSLLRKGAIPCCPCCLGEHGYASYRWHFSGYEYCHEHDVKLIERCSCGAIYDYRYAGLSGVCTECGENISASQENHEPKATRIASWLAGDDVKPLPDVPLSYRWGFMHWWSQISSSCKTRNNGEFLAFWEHWPNSFHKLIGKEIDFNFEYCVLSKNDLRVKDILGKILFSSIQLPDRNFRSNI
;
A
#
# COMPACT_ATOMS: atom_id res chain seq x y z
N GLU A 1 2.91 -11.31 -1.15
CA GLU A 1 4.05 -11.13 -0.25
C GLU A 1 4.78 -9.80 -0.50
N SER A 2 5.36 -9.18 0.53
CA SER A 2 6.25 -8.02 0.40
C SER A 2 7.69 -8.45 0.12
N LEU A 3 8.50 -7.57 -0.46
CA LEU A 3 9.92 -7.83 -0.71
C LEU A 3 10.70 -8.06 0.60
N GLU A 4 10.40 -7.27 1.62
CA GLU A 4 11.00 -7.41 2.95
C GLU A 4 10.72 -8.78 3.56
N SER A 5 9.46 -9.22 3.51
CA SER A 5 9.04 -10.54 3.98
C SER A 5 9.78 -11.66 3.25
N PHE A 6 9.90 -11.55 1.94
CA PHE A 6 10.66 -12.52 1.15
C PHE A 6 12.12 -12.63 1.63
N PHE A 7 12.82 -11.50 1.81
CA PHE A 7 14.20 -11.52 2.29
C PHE A 7 14.33 -12.08 3.70
N ILE A 8 13.40 -11.78 4.60
CA ILE A 8 13.38 -12.37 5.96
C ILE A 8 13.20 -13.89 5.89
N ARG A 9 12.27 -14.38 5.08
CA ARG A 9 12.08 -15.83 4.92
C ARG A 9 13.30 -16.53 4.33
N VAL A 10 13.93 -15.93 3.32
CA VAL A 10 15.13 -16.48 2.71
C VAL A 10 16.28 -16.48 3.70
N ALA A 11 16.46 -15.42 4.49
CA ALA A 11 17.45 -15.34 5.56
C ALA A 11 17.26 -16.49 6.56
N ASN A 12 16.04 -16.65 7.09
CA ASN A 12 15.70 -17.71 8.04
C ASN A 12 15.96 -19.12 7.48
N LYS A 13 15.58 -19.37 6.20
CA LYS A 13 15.84 -20.65 5.53
C LYS A 13 17.34 -20.96 5.33
N ASN A 14 18.16 -19.92 5.27
CA ASN A 14 19.63 -20.05 5.17
C ASN A 14 20.32 -19.99 6.55
N GLY A 15 19.59 -20.11 7.65
CA GLY A 15 20.13 -20.17 9.00
C GLY A 15 20.58 -18.84 9.59
N TYR A 16 20.17 -17.71 9.00
CA TYR A 16 20.43 -16.40 9.57
C TYR A 16 19.28 -16.04 10.54
N ASN A 17 19.60 -15.83 11.80
CA ASN A 17 18.65 -15.37 12.81
C ASN A 17 18.34 -13.87 12.69
N ASP A 18 19.22 -13.10 12.04
CA ASP A 18 19.06 -11.67 11.79
C ASP A 18 19.24 -11.39 10.30
N VAL A 19 18.21 -10.81 9.71
CA VAL A 19 18.18 -10.45 8.28
C VAL A 19 19.27 -9.45 7.91
N HIS A 20 19.76 -8.64 8.85
CA HIS A 20 20.87 -7.73 8.62
C HIS A 20 22.12 -8.46 8.14
N TRP A 21 22.54 -9.53 8.83
CA TRP A 21 23.70 -10.31 8.45
C TRP A 21 23.52 -11.03 7.11
N PHE A 22 22.31 -11.47 6.82
CA PHE A 22 22.00 -12.02 5.48
C PHE A 22 22.17 -10.94 4.40
N LEU A 23 21.65 -9.72 4.63
CA LEU A 23 21.80 -8.61 3.68
C LEU A 23 23.26 -8.16 3.53
N VAL A 24 24.09 -8.26 4.58
CA VAL A 24 25.55 -8.04 4.50
C VAL A 24 26.19 -9.08 3.58
N ALA A 25 25.81 -10.35 3.70
CA ALA A 25 26.33 -11.42 2.81
C ALA A 25 25.87 -11.19 1.36
N VAL A 26 24.62 -10.86 1.14
CA VAL A 26 24.07 -10.51 -0.19
C VAL A 26 24.82 -9.32 -0.79
N LYS A 27 25.04 -8.26 0.00
CA LYS A 27 25.81 -7.10 -0.45
C LYS A 27 27.22 -7.48 -0.86
N ARG A 28 27.91 -8.32 -0.08
CA ARG A 28 29.24 -8.79 -0.40
C ARG A 28 29.27 -9.54 -1.73
N TYR A 29 28.33 -10.45 -1.94
CA TYR A 29 28.16 -11.15 -3.22
C TYR A 29 27.97 -10.18 -4.40
N LEU A 30 27.13 -9.18 -4.23
CA LEU A 30 26.89 -8.18 -5.27
C LEU A 30 28.15 -7.32 -5.56
N LEU A 31 28.94 -7.00 -4.53
CA LEU A 31 30.20 -6.27 -4.68
C LEU A 31 31.27 -7.08 -5.42
N ASP A 32 31.28 -8.41 -5.27
CA ASP A 32 32.18 -9.29 -6.02
C ASP A 32 31.83 -9.31 -7.52
N ILE A 33 30.55 -9.04 -7.89
CA ILE A 33 30.12 -8.92 -9.29
C ILE A 33 30.48 -7.55 -9.87
N ASP A 34 30.08 -6.45 -9.21
CA ASP A 34 30.37 -5.09 -9.65
C ASP A 34 30.42 -4.12 -8.44
N PRO A 35 31.63 -3.84 -7.93
CA PRO A 35 31.82 -2.97 -6.77
C PRO A 35 31.27 -1.55 -6.97
N ARG A 36 31.36 -1.02 -8.20
CA ARG A 36 30.92 0.36 -8.48
C ARG A 36 29.41 0.47 -8.53
N LYS A 37 28.75 -0.55 -9.09
CA LYS A 37 27.31 -0.56 -9.30
C LYS A 37 26.54 -0.85 -8.02
N PHE A 38 27.03 -1.77 -7.16
CA PHE A 38 26.29 -2.30 -6.02
C PHE A 38 26.76 -1.80 -4.65
N GLN A 39 27.73 -0.90 -4.59
CA GLN A 39 28.21 -0.29 -3.34
C GLN A 39 27.08 0.24 -2.45
N THR A 40 26.02 0.75 -3.05
CA THR A 40 24.88 1.38 -2.36
C THR A 40 23.75 0.41 -2.02
N PHE A 41 23.94 -0.91 -2.23
CA PHE A 41 22.96 -1.90 -1.82
C PHE A 41 22.79 -1.86 -0.29
N PRO A 42 21.55 -1.79 0.23
CA PRO A 42 21.31 -1.63 1.66
C PRO A 42 21.55 -2.92 2.44
N THR A 43 21.92 -2.76 3.70
CA THR A 43 21.94 -3.84 4.70
C THR A 43 20.82 -3.68 5.73
N ASP A 44 20.00 -2.65 5.59
CA ASP A 44 18.78 -2.43 6.35
C ASP A 44 17.58 -2.90 5.53
N ILE A 45 16.79 -3.80 6.10
CA ILE A 45 15.61 -4.39 5.47
C ILE A 45 14.57 -3.34 5.08
N CYS A 46 14.42 -2.26 5.85
CA CYS A 46 13.49 -1.17 5.55
C CYS A 46 13.88 -0.37 4.31
N CYS A 47 15.11 -0.53 3.85
CA CYS A 47 15.67 0.16 2.70
C CYS A 47 15.78 -0.71 1.44
N ILE A 48 15.33 -1.96 1.48
CA ILE A 48 15.55 -2.93 0.39
C ILE A 48 14.82 -2.55 -0.90
N ASN A 49 13.61 -2.03 -0.80
CA ASN A 49 12.83 -1.64 -1.97
C ASN A 49 13.48 -0.49 -2.76
N PRO A 50 13.46 -0.54 -4.10
CA PRO A 50 14.02 0.52 -4.95
C PRO A 50 13.45 1.92 -4.66
N TYR A 51 12.20 2.02 -4.21
CA TYR A 51 11.59 3.31 -3.89
C TYR A 51 12.26 4.04 -2.72
N SER A 52 12.93 3.34 -1.82
CA SER A 52 13.47 3.92 -0.57
C SER A 52 14.59 4.93 -0.81
N SER A 53 15.21 4.95 -1.99
CA SER A 53 16.20 5.97 -2.36
C SER A 53 16.03 6.44 -3.80
N LYS A 54 15.84 7.76 -3.97
CA LYS A 54 15.75 8.36 -5.30
C LYS A 54 17.06 8.21 -6.09
N LYS A 55 18.21 8.41 -5.44
CA LYS A 55 19.53 8.40 -6.09
C LYS A 55 19.98 6.99 -6.49
N HIS A 56 19.61 5.96 -5.73
CA HIS A 56 20.12 4.60 -5.91
C HIS A 56 19.03 3.59 -6.34
N SER A 57 17.87 4.08 -6.77
CA SER A 57 16.76 3.23 -7.21
C SER A 57 17.15 2.28 -8.34
N ILE A 58 17.85 2.81 -9.38
CA ILE A 58 18.30 2.02 -10.53
C ILE A 58 19.30 0.92 -10.08
N SER A 59 20.27 1.26 -9.24
CA SER A 59 21.23 0.29 -8.72
C SER A 59 20.55 -0.85 -7.96
N ARG A 60 19.51 -0.54 -7.16
CA ARG A 60 18.73 -1.56 -6.44
C ARG A 60 17.90 -2.42 -7.37
N THR A 61 17.29 -1.84 -8.40
CA THR A 61 16.57 -2.60 -9.44
C THR A 61 17.50 -3.60 -10.13
N HIS A 62 18.70 -3.17 -10.48
CA HIS A 62 19.72 -4.06 -11.06
C HIS A 62 20.18 -5.14 -10.09
N ALA A 63 20.34 -4.80 -8.79
CA ALA A 63 20.69 -5.79 -7.77
C ALA A 63 19.60 -6.87 -7.64
N LEU A 64 18.32 -6.47 -7.57
CA LEU A 64 17.20 -7.41 -7.51
C LEU A 64 17.13 -8.30 -8.76
N HIS A 65 17.44 -7.77 -9.94
CA HIS A 65 17.52 -8.58 -11.16
C HIS A 65 18.63 -9.65 -11.05
N HIS A 66 19.82 -9.30 -10.58
CA HIS A 66 20.87 -10.29 -10.37
C HIS A 66 20.50 -11.33 -9.31
N LEU A 67 19.89 -10.90 -8.20
CA LEU A 67 19.47 -11.81 -7.13
C LEU A 67 18.37 -12.76 -7.58
N SER A 68 17.48 -12.35 -8.49
CA SER A 68 16.48 -13.24 -9.06
C SER A 68 17.07 -14.46 -9.75
N GLN A 69 18.25 -14.31 -10.36
CA GLN A 69 18.95 -15.40 -11.02
C GLN A 69 19.43 -16.47 -10.02
N LEU A 70 19.71 -16.10 -8.76
CA LEU A 70 20.14 -17.03 -7.72
C LEU A 70 18.99 -17.88 -7.14
N THR A 71 17.75 -17.39 -7.27
CA THR A 71 16.58 -18.08 -6.70
C THR A 71 16.01 -19.16 -7.61
N PHE A 72 16.62 -19.41 -8.78
CA PHE A 72 16.14 -20.31 -9.84
C PHE A 72 14.75 -19.96 -10.37
N ASN A 73 14.26 -18.77 -10.05
CA ASN A 73 13.02 -18.21 -10.56
C ASN A 73 13.29 -17.28 -11.74
N GLU A 74 12.26 -16.95 -12.50
CA GLU A 74 12.38 -15.95 -13.54
C GLU A 74 12.88 -14.62 -12.96
N PRO A 75 13.84 -13.92 -13.62
CA PRO A 75 14.41 -12.66 -13.11
C PRO A 75 13.37 -11.58 -12.77
N VAL A 76 12.19 -11.70 -13.35
CA VAL A 76 11.06 -10.79 -13.16
C VAL A 76 10.44 -10.93 -11.76
N ASP A 77 10.56 -12.09 -11.11
CA ASP A 77 9.82 -12.39 -9.88
C ASP A 77 10.15 -11.43 -8.72
N LEU A 78 11.43 -11.19 -8.45
CA LEU A 78 11.80 -10.24 -7.39
C LEU A 78 11.42 -8.80 -7.72
N LEU A 79 11.49 -8.42 -8.98
CA LEU A 79 11.03 -7.10 -9.42
C LEU A 79 9.51 -6.98 -9.37
N GLY A 80 8.79 -8.08 -9.61
CA GLY A 80 7.33 -8.16 -9.50
C GLY A 80 6.81 -7.97 -8.09
N ILE A 81 7.57 -8.39 -7.06
CA ILE A 81 7.21 -8.18 -5.65
C ILE A 81 7.79 -6.88 -5.06
N ALA A 82 8.74 -6.25 -5.73
CA ALA A 82 9.37 -5.01 -5.29
C ALA A 82 8.48 -3.79 -5.57
N LEU A 83 8.59 -2.79 -4.70
CA LEU A 83 8.00 -1.47 -4.91
C LEU A 83 9.02 -0.57 -5.62
N ASN A 84 8.78 -0.31 -6.88
CA ASN A 84 9.66 0.48 -7.74
C ASN A 84 9.14 1.92 -7.86
N ARG A 85 10.06 2.89 -8.07
CA ARG A 85 9.68 4.26 -8.39
C ARG A 85 9.25 4.35 -9.85
N ASN A 86 8.20 5.15 -10.09
CA ASN A 86 7.82 5.57 -11.42
C ASN A 86 7.89 7.10 -11.53
N GLN A 87 8.05 7.58 -12.76
CA GLN A 87 8.01 9.02 -13.09
C GLN A 87 6.58 9.56 -13.16
N MET A 88 5.57 8.71 -13.24
CA MET A 88 4.17 9.10 -13.20
C MET A 88 3.88 9.89 -11.92
N GLN A 89 3.07 10.92 -12.03
CA GLN A 89 2.69 11.79 -10.92
C GLN A 89 1.18 11.80 -10.76
N PHE A 90 0.72 11.55 -9.55
CA PHE A 90 -0.69 11.73 -9.15
C PHE A 90 -0.99 13.19 -8.77
N SER A 91 0.02 13.92 -8.35
CA SER A 91 -0.02 15.35 -8.08
C SER A 91 1.41 15.90 -8.20
N PRO A 92 1.62 17.24 -8.21
CA PRO A 92 2.97 17.83 -8.25
C PRO A 92 3.89 17.36 -7.14
N SER A 93 3.32 16.93 -6.01
CA SER A 93 4.07 16.45 -4.84
C SER A 93 4.04 14.94 -4.65
N THR A 94 3.24 14.20 -5.43
CA THR A 94 3.03 12.77 -5.24
C THR A 94 3.42 11.99 -6.49
N THR A 95 4.52 11.26 -6.40
CA THR A 95 4.98 10.33 -7.44
C THR A 95 4.31 8.98 -7.29
N ALA A 96 4.33 8.18 -8.34
CA ALA A 96 3.84 6.81 -8.35
C ALA A 96 4.92 5.81 -7.88
N LEU A 97 4.43 4.72 -7.29
CA LEU A 97 5.14 3.46 -7.13
C LEU A 97 4.51 2.43 -8.07
N ILE A 98 5.31 1.52 -8.58
CA ILE A 98 4.83 0.38 -9.38
C ILE A 98 5.18 -0.91 -8.67
N ARG A 99 4.21 -1.83 -8.64
CA ARG A 99 4.39 -3.22 -8.24
C ARG A 99 3.59 -4.12 -9.19
N GLY A 100 4.30 -4.89 -10.01
CA GLY A 100 3.63 -5.61 -11.12
C GLY A 100 2.84 -4.63 -11.98
N ALA A 101 1.55 -4.88 -12.14
CA ALA A 101 0.62 -4.00 -12.88
C ALA A 101 0.02 -2.88 -12.03
N GLU A 102 0.22 -2.87 -10.70
CA GLU A 102 -0.39 -1.88 -9.82
C GLU A 102 0.41 -0.57 -9.81
N VAL A 103 -0.31 0.54 -9.89
CA VAL A 103 0.25 1.89 -9.81
C VAL A 103 -0.27 2.56 -8.52
N ILE A 104 0.63 2.81 -7.58
CA ILE A 104 0.29 3.18 -6.20
C ILE A 104 0.84 4.58 -5.90
N PRO A 105 0.01 5.52 -5.41
CA PRO A 105 0.51 6.81 -4.97
C PRO A 105 1.46 6.69 -3.79
N ARG A 106 2.65 7.27 -3.91
CA ARG A 106 3.66 7.21 -2.84
C ARG A 106 3.20 7.87 -1.54
N SER A 107 2.26 8.81 -1.61
CA SER A 107 1.68 9.46 -0.42
C SER A 107 0.94 8.49 0.50
N LEU A 108 0.50 7.34 -0.02
CA LEU A 108 -0.16 6.30 0.76
C LEU A 108 0.81 5.41 1.55
N LEU A 109 2.13 5.48 1.29
CA LEU A 109 3.09 4.74 2.09
C LEU A 109 3.05 5.17 3.55
N ARG A 110 2.98 4.19 4.44
CA ARG A 110 3.14 4.41 5.89
C ARG A 110 4.55 4.93 6.20
N LYS A 111 4.65 5.87 7.11
CA LYS A 111 5.93 6.48 7.52
C LYS A 111 6.53 5.84 8.75
N GLY A 112 5.77 5.03 9.47
CA GLY A 112 6.16 4.40 10.74
C GLY A 112 6.27 2.89 10.64
N ALA A 113 5.90 2.23 11.72
CA ALA A 113 5.78 0.79 11.80
C ALA A 113 4.77 0.26 10.76
N ILE A 114 5.03 -0.92 10.25
CA ILE A 114 4.12 -1.59 9.34
C ILE A 114 3.25 -2.54 10.17
N PRO A 115 1.92 -2.28 10.20
CA PRO A 115 1.00 -3.15 10.92
C PRO A 115 0.93 -4.52 10.26
N CYS A 116 0.47 -5.52 10.98
CA CYS A 116 0.34 -6.88 10.47
C CYS A 116 -1.04 -7.49 10.77
N CYS A 117 -1.39 -8.51 9.99
CA CYS A 117 -2.43 -9.45 10.33
C CYS A 117 -1.78 -10.67 11.01
N PRO A 118 -2.07 -10.95 12.29
CA PRO A 118 -1.48 -12.10 12.98
C PRO A 118 -1.91 -13.44 12.36
N CYS A 119 -3.14 -13.52 11.85
CA CYS A 119 -3.63 -14.72 11.17
C CYS A 119 -2.82 -15.01 9.90
N CYS A 120 -2.60 -14.01 9.03
CA CYS A 120 -1.76 -14.18 7.85
C CYS A 120 -0.33 -14.61 8.20
N LEU A 121 0.26 -14.05 9.26
CA LEU A 121 1.61 -14.46 9.70
C LEU A 121 1.62 -15.92 10.13
N GLY A 122 0.58 -16.37 10.88
CA GLY A 122 0.47 -17.75 11.32
C GLY A 122 0.19 -18.73 10.19
N GLU A 123 -0.71 -18.40 9.27
CA GLU A 123 -1.17 -19.31 8.21
C GLU A 123 -0.21 -19.35 7.03
N HIS A 124 0.27 -18.19 6.58
CA HIS A 124 1.06 -18.07 5.36
C HIS A 124 2.56 -17.96 5.63
N GLY A 125 2.96 -17.55 6.84
CA GLY A 125 4.36 -17.31 7.20
C GLY A 125 5.00 -16.17 6.42
N TYR A 126 4.21 -15.25 5.87
CA TYR A 126 4.72 -14.06 5.17
C TYR A 126 3.85 -12.82 5.40
N ALA A 127 4.44 -11.64 5.18
CA ALA A 127 3.78 -10.35 5.29
C ALA A 127 3.34 -9.82 3.91
N SER A 128 2.12 -9.28 3.85
CA SER A 128 1.59 -8.68 2.62
C SER A 128 2.19 -7.29 2.38
N TYR A 129 2.52 -6.98 1.11
CA TYR A 129 2.95 -5.64 0.71
C TYR A 129 1.86 -4.58 0.92
N ARG A 130 0.58 -4.97 0.92
CA ARG A 130 -0.56 -4.06 1.13
C ARG A 130 -0.53 -3.40 2.50
N TRP A 131 0.06 -4.06 3.49
CA TRP A 131 0.20 -3.51 4.84
C TRP A 131 1.05 -2.22 4.89
N HIS A 132 1.90 -2.01 3.89
CA HIS A 132 2.72 -0.80 3.76
C HIS A 132 1.92 0.46 3.42
N PHE A 133 0.63 0.33 3.07
CA PHE A 133 -0.19 1.44 2.62
C PHE A 133 -1.29 1.83 3.62
N SER A 134 -1.41 3.12 3.90
CA SER A 134 -2.35 3.65 4.90
C SER A 134 -3.83 3.43 4.56
N GLY A 135 -4.16 3.24 3.28
CA GLY A 135 -5.52 2.90 2.85
C GLY A 135 -5.94 1.46 3.10
N TYR A 136 -5.00 0.59 3.51
CA TYR A 136 -5.26 -0.81 3.82
C TYR A 136 -5.12 -1.02 5.33
N GLU A 137 -6.24 -0.95 6.04
CA GLU A 137 -6.29 -0.98 7.52
C GLU A 137 -6.79 -2.32 8.06
N TYR A 138 -7.44 -3.10 7.23
CA TYR A 138 -8.02 -4.40 7.56
C TYR A 138 -7.47 -5.49 6.65
N CYS A 139 -7.34 -6.69 7.17
CA CYS A 139 -7.03 -7.86 6.36
C CYS A 139 -8.29 -8.32 5.63
N HIS A 140 -8.24 -8.42 4.30
CA HIS A 140 -9.38 -8.88 3.49
C HIS A 140 -9.60 -10.39 3.57
N GLU A 141 -8.57 -11.15 3.97
CA GLU A 141 -8.65 -12.61 4.10
C GLU A 141 -9.25 -13.03 5.45
N HIS A 142 -9.00 -12.25 6.51
CA HIS A 142 -9.35 -12.62 7.88
C HIS A 142 -10.35 -11.67 8.55
N ASP A 143 -10.78 -10.62 7.85
CA ASP A 143 -11.74 -9.62 8.35
C ASP A 143 -11.34 -8.95 9.68
N VAL A 144 -10.03 -8.86 9.94
CA VAL A 144 -9.51 -8.29 11.19
C VAL A 144 -8.72 -7.00 10.91
N LYS A 145 -8.76 -6.08 11.85
CA LYS A 145 -7.93 -4.87 11.80
C LYS A 145 -6.45 -5.25 11.91
N LEU A 146 -5.62 -4.60 11.09
CA LEU A 146 -4.18 -4.75 11.17
C LEU A 146 -3.65 -4.20 12.51
N ILE A 147 -2.72 -4.92 13.12
CA ILE A 147 -2.18 -4.63 14.45
C ILE A 147 -0.84 -3.92 14.33
N GLU A 148 -0.70 -2.77 14.98
CA GLU A 148 0.55 -2.00 15.07
C GLU A 148 1.23 -2.16 16.43
N ARG A 149 0.50 -2.67 17.46
CA ARG A 149 0.98 -2.78 18.82
C ARG A 149 0.58 -4.09 19.45
N CYS A 150 1.49 -4.66 20.22
CA CYS A 150 1.20 -5.78 21.11
C CYS A 150 0.30 -5.33 22.27
N SER A 151 -0.33 -6.27 22.95
CA SER A 151 -1.10 -6.06 24.19
C SER A 151 -0.27 -5.40 25.30
N CYS A 152 1.06 -5.63 25.33
CA CYS A 152 1.97 -4.96 26.26
C CYS A 152 2.25 -3.49 25.93
N GLY A 153 1.70 -2.97 24.79
CA GLY A 153 1.90 -1.60 24.33
C GLY A 153 3.10 -1.41 23.40
N ALA A 154 3.99 -2.40 23.26
CA ALA A 154 5.14 -2.35 22.37
C ALA A 154 4.70 -2.25 20.90
N ILE A 155 5.43 -1.45 20.12
CA ILE A 155 5.22 -1.37 18.67
C ILE A 155 5.70 -2.67 18.05
N TYR A 156 4.84 -3.28 17.22
CA TYR A 156 5.21 -4.43 16.41
C TYR A 156 5.39 -4.02 14.96
N ASP A 157 6.56 -4.34 14.42
CA ASP A 157 6.87 -4.19 13.00
C ASP A 157 7.58 -5.46 12.54
N TYR A 158 6.95 -6.23 11.65
CA TYR A 158 7.48 -7.52 11.20
C TYR A 158 8.87 -7.42 10.58
N ARG A 159 9.27 -6.24 10.09
CA ARG A 159 10.59 -6.02 9.48
C ARG A 159 11.72 -6.17 10.50
N TYR A 160 11.44 -5.88 11.78
CA TYR A 160 12.37 -5.99 12.90
C TYR A 160 12.06 -7.18 13.81
N ALA A 161 10.76 -7.43 14.06
CA ALA A 161 10.32 -8.52 14.94
C ALA A 161 10.31 -9.89 14.23
N GLY A 162 10.45 -9.94 12.90
CA GLY A 162 10.33 -11.16 12.12
C GLY A 162 8.88 -11.54 11.81
N LEU A 163 8.71 -12.73 11.27
CA LEU A 163 7.42 -13.22 10.74
C LEU A 163 6.71 -14.21 11.69
N SER A 164 7.27 -14.44 12.90
CA SER A 164 6.71 -15.39 13.86
C SER A 164 5.40 -14.95 14.50
N GLY A 165 5.07 -13.65 14.42
CA GLY A 165 3.92 -13.10 15.16
C GLY A 165 4.14 -13.00 16.67
N VAL A 166 5.39 -13.09 17.14
CA VAL A 166 5.76 -13.00 18.55
C VAL A 166 6.32 -11.62 18.86
N CYS A 167 5.84 -11.01 19.92
CA CYS A 167 6.34 -9.72 20.39
C CYS A 167 7.77 -9.85 20.94
N THR A 168 8.69 -9.03 20.48
CA THR A 168 10.08 -9.05 20.93
C THR A 168 10.29 -8.57 22.36
N GLU A 169 9.34 -7.78 22.90
CA GLU A 169 9.42 -7.21 24.26
C GLU A 169 8.88 -8.14 25.34
N CYS A 170 7.70 -8.74 25.11
CA CYS A 170 7.05 -9.58 26.13
C CYS A 170 7.04 -11.07 25.79
N GLY A 171 7.40 -11.48 24.58
CA GLY A 171 7.40 -12.88 24.15
C GLY A 171 6.01 -13.45 23.84
N GLU A 172 4.94 -12.69 23.99
CA GLU A 172 3.57 -13.14 23.71
C GLU A 172 3.25 -13.09 22.23
N ASN A 173 2.35 -13.98 21.80
CA ASN A 173 1.82 -13.94 20.45
C ASN A 173 0.95 -12.70 20.26
N ILE A 174 1.13 -12.04 19.14
CA ILE A 174 0.25 -10.96 18.74
C ILE A 174 -1.09 -11.56 18.35
N SER A 175 -2.14 -11.13 19.03
CA SER A 175 -3.49 -11.59 18.77
C SER A 175 -4.38 -10.47 18.25
N ALA A 176 -5.22 -10.77 17.26
CA ALA A 176 -6.29 -9.88 16.85
C ALA A 176 -7.39 -9.90 17.91
N SER A 177 -7.76 -8.74 18.45
CA SER A 177 -8.96 -8.64 19.28
C SER A 177 -10.19 -8.79 18.38
N GLN A 178 -11.13 -9.67 18.76
CA GLN A 178 -12.39 -9.87 18.03
C GLN A 178 -13.28 -8.62 18.01
N GLU A 179 -13.03 -7.66 18.90
CA GLU A 179 -13.78 -6.42 19.02
C GLU A 179 -13.59 -5.42 17.87
N ASN A 180 -12.63 -5.67 16.97
CA ASN A 180 -12.26 -4.76 15.90
C ASN A 180 -12.78 -5.19 14.51
N HIS A 181 -13.88 -5.94 14.46
CA HIS A 181 -14.50 -6.32 13.20
C HIS A 181 -15.37 -5.17 12.67
N GLU A 182 -14.94 -4.52 11.60
CA GLU A 182 -15.69 -3.48 10.90
C GLU A 182 -15.95 -3.91 9.44
N PRO A 183 -17.12 -4.50 9.15
CA PRO A 183 -17.42 -5.07 7.82
C PRO A 183 -17.24 -4.08 6.66
N LYS A 184 -17.49 -2.79 6.94
CA LYS A 184 -17.33 -1.74 5.91
C LYS A 184 -15.88 -1.51 5.52
N ALA A 185 -14.97 -1.49 6.50
CA ALA A 185 -13.55 -1.28 6.24
C ALA A 185 -12.90 -2.49 5.57
N THR A 186 -13.34 -3.70 5.92
CA THR A 186 -12.91 -4.93 5.23
C THR A 186 -13.33 -4.93 3.76
N ARG A 187 -14.52 -4.42 3.41
CA ARG A 187 -14.96 -4.31 2.00
C ARG A 187 -14.02 -3.45 1.17
N ILE A 188 -13.48 -2.37 1.73
CA ILE A 188 -12.48 -1.55 1.04
C ILE A 188 -11.18 -2.32 0.87
N ALA A 189 -10.75 -3.07 1.87
CA ALA A 189 -9.55 -3.90 1.80
C ALA A 189 -9.69 -5.00 0.73
N SER A 190 -10.84 -5.68 0.65
CA SER A 190 -11.17 -6.66 -0.39
C SER A 190 -11.14 -6.03 -1.79
N TRP A 191 -11.76 -4.86 -1.93
CA TRP A 191 -11.71 -4.14 -3.20
C TRP A 191 -10.29 -3.75 -3.62
N LEU A 192 -9.46 -3.24 -2.69
CA LEU A 192 -8.04 -2.97 -2.96
C LEU A 192 -7.24 -4.24 -3.26
N ALA A 193 -7.69 -5.38 -2.77
CA ALA A 193 -7.07 -6.69 -3.04
C ALA A 193 -7.40 -7.25 -4.44
N GLY A 194 -8.46 -6.76 -5.06
CA GLY A 194 -8.85 -7.17 -6.41
C GLY A 194 -10.30 -7.63 -6.54
N ASP A 195 -11.00 -7.82 -5.44
CA ASP A 195 -12.36 -8.33 -5.44
C ASP A 195 -13.36 -7.33 -6.07
N ASP A 196 -14.44 -7.86 -6.63
CA ASP A 196 -15.59 -7.06 -7.04
C ASP A 196 -16.51 -6.87 -5.83
N VAL A 197 -16.48 -5.68 -5.24
CA VAL A 197 -17.21 -5.37 -4.01
C VAL A 197 -18.25 -4.27 -4.27
N LYS A 198 -19.52 -4.63 -4.33
CA LYS A 198 -20.60 -3.63 -4.47
C LYS A 198 -20.79 -2.88 -3.13
N PRO A 199 -21.08 -1.56 -3.15
CA PRO A 199 -21.32 -0.68 -4.31
C PRO A 199 -20.06 -0.01 -4.88
N LEU A 200 -18.86 -0.42 -4.50
CA LEU A 200 -17.63 0.20 -4.95
C LEU A 200 -17.50 0.17 -6.47
N PRO A 201 -16.86 1.17 -7.09
CA PRO A 201 -16.77 1.27 -8.52
C PRO A 201 -15.94 0.14 -9.12
N ASP A 202 -16.34 -0.32 -10.29
CA ASP A 202 -15.56 -1.25 -11.09
C ASP A 202 -14.38 -0.50 -11.72
N VAL A 203 -13.28 -0.47 -10.99
CA VAL A 203 -12.00 0.15 -11.40
C VAL A 203 -10.98 -0.96 -11.55
N PRO A 204 -10.23 -1.00 -12.67
CA PRO A 204 -9.14 -1.96 -12.82
C PRO A 204 -8.17 -1.93 -11.64
N LEU A 205 -7.69 -3.10 -11.22
CA LEU A 205 -6.81 -3.25 -10.05
C LEU A 205 -5.63 -2.28 -10.06
N SER A 206 -5.05 -2.07 -11.26
CA SER A 206 -3.94 -1.14 -11.48
C SER A 206 -4.22 0.29 -11.03
N TYR A 207 -5.49 0.73 -10.97
CA TYR A 207 -5.87 2.11 -10.69
C TYR A 207 -6.61 2.30 -9.36
N ARG A 208 -6.96 1.23 -8.64
CA ARG A 208 -7.73 1.31 -7.39
C ARG A 208 -7.04 2.17 -6.33
N TRP A 209 -5.73 2.06 -6.19
CA TRP A 209 -4.94 2.90 -5.29
C TRP A 209 -4.92 4.38 -5.69
N GLY A 210 -4.84 4.67 -6.99
CA GLY A 210 -4.94 6.03 -7.53
C GLY A 210 -6.30 6.63 -7.25
N PHE A 211 -7.36 5.84 -7.38
CA PHE A 211 -8.72 6.23 -7.08
C PHE A 211 -8.91 6.56 -5.58
N MET A 212 -8.36 5.74 -4.69
CA MET A 212 -8.34 6.02 -3.24
C MET A 212 -7.59 7.30 -2.92
N HIS A 213 -6.47 7.56 -3.56
CA HIS A 213 -5.72 8.81 -3.38
C HIS A 213 -6.53 10.03 -3.85
N TRP A 214 -7.13 9.95 -5.03
CA TRP A 214 -8.00 10.99 -5.56
C TRP A 214 -9.16 11.29 -4.58
N TRP A 215 -9.83 10.25 -4.08
CA TRP A 215 -10.86 10.39 -3.07
C TRP A 215 -10.34 11.09 -1.81
N SER A 216 -9.18 10.72 -1.31
CA SER A 216 -8.57 11.33 -0.13
C SER A 216 -8.25 12.81 -0.30
N GLN A 217 -7.95 13.25 -1.52
CA GLN A 217 -7.73 14.67 -1.84
C GLN A 217 -9.04 15.46 -1.80
N ILE A 218 -10.13 14.89 -2.28
CA ILE A 218 -11.46 15.52 -2.22
C ILE A 218 -11.95 15.55 -0.78
N SER A 219 -11.93 14.42 -0.07
CA SER A 219 -12.41 14.33 1.30
C SER A 219 -11.56 15.13 2.28
N SER A 220 -10.28 15.36 2.01
CA SER A 220 -9.43 16.21 2.85
C SER A 220 -9.86 17.67 2.83
N SER A 221 -10.44 18.13 1.72
CA SER A 221 -11.08 19.44 1.62
C SER A 221 -12.35 19.52 2.48
N CYS A 222 -12.94 18.39 2.82
CA CYS A 222 -14.18 18.26 3.57
C CYS A 222 -13.97 17.84 5.03
N LYS A 223 -12.75 17.83 5.56
CA LYS A 223 -12.36 17.40 6.92
C LYS A 223 -12.74 15.96 7.28
N THR A 224 -13.16 15.15 6.32
CA THR A 224 -13.64 13.79 6.51
C THR A 224 -12.60 12.83 5.94
N ARG A 225 -11.98 11.99 6.79
CA ARG A 225 -10.82 11.18 6.42
C ARG A 225 -10.99 9.67 6.67
N ASN A 226 -12.21 9.19 6.89
CA ASN A 226 -12.35 7.79 7.22
C ASN A 226 -12.86 6.94 6.05
N ASN A 227 -12.48 5.66 6.04
CA ASN A 227 -12.89 4.69 5.04
C ASN A 227 -14.41 4.44 5.03
N GLY A 228 -15.09 4.66 6.16
CA GLY A 228 -16.55 4.53 6.24
C GLY A 228 -17.29 5.53 5.38
N GLU A 229 -16.77 6.76 5.24
CA GLU A 229 -17.36 7.80 4.39
C GLU A 229 -17.15 7.53 2.90
N PHE A 230 -15.99 6.96 2.53
CA PHE A 230 -15.78 6.51 1.17
C PHE A 230 -16.82 5.47 0.77
N LEU A 231 -17.09 4.51 1.62
CA LEU A 231 -18.09 3.49 1.37
C LEU A 231 -19.52 4.06 1.34
N ALA A 232 -19.87 4.92 2.32
CA ALA A 232 -21.17 5.58 2.39
C ALA A 232 -21.47 6.43 1.14
N PHE A 233 -20.45 7.14 0.63
CA PHE A 233 -20.56 7.85 -0.63
C PHE A 233 -20.98 6.91 -1.77
N TRP A 234 -20.32 5.77 -1.93
CA TRP A 234 -20.60 4.81 -3.00
C TRP A 234 -21.90 4.04 -2.78
N GLU A 235 -22.36 3.85 -1.55
CA GLU A 235 -23.68 3.28 -1.25
C GLU A 235 -24.83 4.17 -1.76
N HIS A 236 -24.65 5.49 -1.75
CA HIS A 236 -25.66 6.43 -2.21
C HIS A 236 -25.56 6.75 -3.72
N TRP A 237 -24.40 6.47 -4.36
CA TRP A 237 -24.12 6.95 -5.73
C TRP A 237 -23.78 5.89 -6.79
N PRO A 238 -24.22 4.63 -6.72
CA PRO A 238 -23.72 3.57 -7.59
C PRO A 238 -23.98 3.76 -9.08
N ASN A 239 -25.06 4.50 -9.44
CA ASN A 239 -25.50 4.59 -10.84
C ASN A 239 -25.37 5.99 -11.46
N SER A 240 -25.22 7.03 -10.65
CA SER A 240 -25.21 8.42 -11.14
C SER A 240 -23.80 8.86 -11.57
N PHE A 241 -22.79 8.33 -10.94
CA PHE A 241 -21.38 8.67 -11.19
C PHE A 241 -20.93 8.22 -12.58
N HIS A 242 -21.24 6.99 -12.99
CA HIS A 242 -20.94 6.51 -14.35
C HIS A 242 -21.70 7.29 -15.43
N LYS A 243 -22.93 7.72 -15.15
CA LYS A 243 -23.71 8.52 -16.09
C LYS A 243 -23.20 9.95 -16.22
N LEU A 244 -22.68 10.55 -15.15
CA LEU A 244 -22.16 11.92 -15.14
C LEU A 244 -20.74 11.98 -15.70
N ILE A 245 -19.84 11.11 -15.25
CA ILE A 245 -18.46 11.08 -15.73
C ILE A 245 -18.38 10.57 -17.17
N GLY A 246 -19.13 9.53 -17.52
CA GLY A 246 -19.11 8.97 -18.87
C GLY A 246 -19.73 9.84 -19.96
N LYS A 247 -20.51 10.88 -19.63
CA LYS A 247 -21.13 11.79 -20.61
C LYS A 247 -20.43 13.13 -20.75
N GLU A 248 -19.79 13.64 -19.70
CA GLU A 248 -19.26 15.00 -19.69
C GLU A 248 -17.73 15.07 -19.49
N ILE A 249 -17.11 13.99 -19.05
CA ILE A 249 -15.68 13.92 -18.81
C ILE A 249 -15.20 12.63 -19.45
N ASP A 250 -14.32 12.77 -20.42
CA ASP A 250 -13.48 11.66 -20.90
C ASP A 250 -12.52 11.30 -19.76
N PHE A 251 -13.04 10.55 -18.78
CA PHE A 251 -12.31 10.15 -17.59
C PHE A 251 -11.38 9.03 -18.03
N ASN A 252 -10.20 9.41 -18.44
CA ASN A 252 -9.15 8.47 -18.75
C ASN A 252 -8.63 7.89 -17.43
N PHE A 253 -9.13 6.70 -17.06
CA PHE A 253 -8.64 5.95 -15.90
C PHE A 253 -7.14 5.63 -15.98
N GLU A 254 -6.52 5.67 -17.16
CA GLU A 254 -5.06 5.53 -17.32
C GLU A 254 -4.30 6.65 -16.61
N TYR A 255 -4.95 7.77 -16.44
CA TYR A 255 -4.41 8.91 -15.73
C TYR A 255 -5.38 9.33 -14.64
N CYS A 256 -5.45 8.67 -13.51
CA CYS A 256 -6.06 9.25 -12.30
C CYS A 256 -5.29 10.54 -11.86
N VAL A 257 -4.75 11.23 -12.82
CA VAL A 257 -4.11 12.53 -12.74
C VAL A 257 -5.18 13.53 -13.15
N LEU A 258 -5.92 14.02 -12.17
CA LEU A 258 -6.60 15.27 -12.36
C LEU A 258 -5.54 16.32 -12.69
N SER A 259 -5.48 16.73 -13.95
CA SER A 259 -4.66 17.88 -14.31
C SER A 259 -5.11 19.05 -13.42
N LYS A 260 -4.18 19.87 -12.96
CA LYS A 260 -4.47 21.07 -12.16
C LYS A 260 -5.54 21.97 -12.78
N ASN A 261 -5.81 21.81 -14.08
CA ASN A 261 -6.68 22.67 -14.89
C ASN A 261 -8.12 22.15 -14.97
N ASP A 262 -8.44 20.98 -14.41
CA ASP A 262 -9.82 20.49 -14.47
C ASP A 262 -10.65 21.00 -13.29
N LEU A 263 -10.83 22.33 -13.27
CA LEU A 263 -11.79 23.01 -12.43
C LEU A 263 -13.23 22.45 -12.60
N ARG A 264 -13.53 21.91 -13.80
CA ARG A 264 -14.81 21.28 -14.12
C ARG A 264 -15.08 20.04 -13.28
N VAL A 265 -14.07 19.18 -13.07
CA VAL A 265 -14.22 17.97 -12.24
C VAL A 265 -14.47 18.36 -10.79
N LYS A 266 -13.76 19.37 -10.27
CA LYS A 266 -14.00 19.89 -8.90
C LYS A 266 -15.39 20.50 -8.78
N ASP A 267 -15.86 21.22 -9.79
CA ASP A 267 -17.18 21.86 -9.81
C ASP A 267 -18.30 20.81 -9.93
N ILE A 268 -18.13 19.81 -10.80
CA ILE A 268 -19.09 18.71 -10.96
C ILE A 268 -19.15 17.86 -9.69
N LEU A 269 -18.00 17.50 -9.11
CA LEU A 269 -17.94 16.75 -7.86
C LEU A 269 -18.48 17.58 -6.69
N GLY A 270 -18.20 18.87 -6.65
CA GLY A 270 -18.82 19.80 -5.71
C GLY A 270 -20.34 19.80 -5.84
N LYS A 271 -20.89 19.91 -7.04
CA LYS A 271 -22.34 19.85 -7.29
C LYS A 271 -22.94 18.50 -6.93
N ILE A 272 -22.24 17.40 -7.22
CA ILE A 272 -22.64 16.06 -6.84
C ILE A 272 -22.66 15.92 -5.31
N LEU A 273 -21.60 16.29 -4.63
CA LEU A 273 -21.52 16.26 -3.17
C LEU A 273 -22.59 17.16 -2.52
N PHE A 274 -22.89 18.32 -3.11
CA PHE A 274 -23.90 19.22 -2.60
C PHE A 274 -25.34 18.77 -2.86
N SER A 275 -25.63 18.15 -3.98
CA SER A 275 -27.01 17.79 -4.35
C SER A 275 -27.53 16.54 -3.64
N SER A 276 -26.65 15.69 -3.12
CA SER A 276 -27.00 14.33 -2.71
C SER A 276 -26.77 14.02 -1.25
N ILE A 277 -25.83 14.69 -0.61
CA ILE A 277 -25.59 14.50 0.79
C ILE A 277 -26.39 15.57 1.53
N GLN A 278 -27.56 15.21 2.01
CA GLN A 278 -28.18 15.91 3.13
C GLN A 278 -27.37 15.64 4.36
N LEU A 279 -26.16 16.23 4.44
CA LEU A 279 -25.32 16.15 5.62
C LEU A 279 -25.97 17.00 6.71
N PRO A 280 -26.09 16.47 7.93
CA PRO A 280 -26.68 17.18 9.05
C PRO A 280 -25.85 18.40 9.51
N ASP A 281 -24.63 18.58 9.02
CA ASP A 281 -23.71 19.59 9.53
C ASP A 281 -23.54 20.78 8.57
N ARG A 282 -24.02 21.98 8.99
CA ARG A 282 -23.95 23.24 8.26
C ARG A 282 -22.51 23.72 7.98
N ASN A 283 -21.52 23.22 8.71
CA ASN A 283 -20.12 23.62 8.56
C ASN A 283 -19.45 23.06 7.30
N PHE A 284 -20.08 22.09 6.64
CA PHE A 284 -19.58 21.53 5.37
C PHE A 284 -19.73 22.53 4.20
N ARG A 285 -20.73 23.40 4.24
CA ARG A 285 -21.06 24.33 3.16
C ARG A 285 -20.12 25.52 3.04
N SER A 286 -19.34 25.84 4.08
CA SER A 286 -18.52 27.06 4.12
C SER A 286 -17.07 26.85 3.66
N ASN A 287 -16.67 25.62 3.29
CA ASN A 287 -15.27 25.29 2.98
C ASN A 287 -15.06 24.71 1.57
N ILE A 288 -16.06 24.80 0.67
CA ILE A 288 -15.97 24.55 -0.75
C ILE A 288 -16.12 25.87 -1.50
#